data_c79ecfac63aa52263ba1451e96b16983
#
_entry.id   c79ecfac63aa52263ba1451e96b16983
#
_cell.length_a   1.000
_cell.length_b   1.000
_cell.length_c   1.000
_cell.angle_alpha   90.00
_cell.angle_beta   90.00
_cell.angle_gamma   90.00
#
_symmetry.space_group_name_H-M   'P 1'
#
loop_
_entity.id
_entity.type
_entity.pdbx_description
1 polymer ?
#
loop_
_entity_poly.entity_id
_entity_poly.type
_entity_poly.pdbx_seq_one_letter_code
_entity_poly.pdbx_strand_id
1 'polypeptide(L)'
;MRLIGLLLGVWTLSVTAAGDYGFRIRQASLAREGELTLLSAAIDYRFSPTLIDALRHGVPLVLTVDTCIHRSRRSLWDQTLWCRALDFRLQYYPLAQVYRVVDETHRFQRSFPRLDAALAALGRLEAIALPPPSPRFPRRGYASVRVRLNIERLPWALRPQAYFSPDWFLRSERYRWPLSG
;
A
#
# COMPACT_ATOMS: atom_id res chain seq x y z
N MET A 1 -24.75 -24.49 59.53
CA MET A 1 -25.06 -24.33 58.08
C MET A 1 -24.34 -23.09 57.61
N ARG A 2 -23.20 -23.25 56.87
CA ARG A 2 -22.37 -22.16 56.36
C ARG A 2 -22.64 -22.06 54.85
N LEU A 3 -23.25 -20.96 54.40
CA LEU A 3 -23.41 -20.59 53.02
C LEU A 3 -22.13 -19.97 52.48
N ILE A 4 -21.44 -20.64 51.58
CA ILE A 4 -20.30 -20.13 50.83
C ILE A 4 -20.87 -19.46 49.58
N GLY A 5 -20.81 -18.11 49.54
CA GLY A 5 -21.14 -17.34 48.36
C GLY A 5 -20.00 -17.38 47.34
N LEU A 6 -20.28 -17.96 46.16
CA LEU A 6 -19.34 -18.01 45.03
C LEU A 6 -19.44 -16.70 44.22
N LEU A 7 -18.45 -15.82 44.39
CA LEU A 7 -18.32 -14.60 43.56
C LEU A 7 -17.70 -14.97 42.22
N LEU A 8 -18.54 -15.05 41.18
CA LEU A 8 -18.12 -15.15 39.79
C LEU A 8 -17.66 -13.76 39.33
N GLY A 9 -16.34 -13.54 39.29
CA GLY A 9 -15.75 -12.36 38.67
C GLY A 9 -15.90 -12.42 37.15
N VAL A 10 -16.74 -11.55 36.62
CA VAL A 10 -16.85 -11.35 35.15
C VAL A 10 -15.63 -10.54 34.69
N TRP A 11 -14.67 -11.20 34.08
CA TRP A 11 -13.57 -10.55 33.40
C TRP A 11 -14.10 -10.01 32.05
N THR A 12 -14.37 -8.73 32.00
CA THR A 12 -14.64 -8.02 30.73
C THR A 12 -13.34 -7.94 29.93
N LEU A 13 -13.21 -8.79 28.93
CA LEU A 13 -12.19 -8.67 27.89
C LEU A 13 -12.45 -7.36 27.13
N SER A 14 -11.66 -6.33 27.46
CA SER A 14 -11.60 -5.11 26.63
C SER A 14 -11.02 -5.49 25.26
N VAL A 15 -11.89 -5.67 24.29
CA VAL A 15 -11.48 -5.76 22.88
C VAL A 15 -10.97 -4.38 22.50
N THR A 16 -9.64 -4.20 22.56
CA THR A 16 -8.98 -3.07 21.93
C THR A 16 -9.29 -3.16 20.44
N ALA A 17 -10.13 -2.26 19.95
CA ALA A 17 -10.36 -2.08 18.52
C ALA A 17 -8.99 -1.82 17.88
N ALA A 18 -8.46 -2.82 17.18
CA ALA A 18 -7.30 -2.64 16.31
C ALA A 18 -7.67 -1.50 15.36
N GLY A 19 -6.96 -0.38 15.45
CA GLY A 19 -7.24 0.80 14.64
C GLY A 19 -7.34 0.37 13.17
N ASP A 20 -8.36 0.86 12.47
CA ASP A 20 -8.64 0.55 11.05
C ASP A 20 -7.60 1.24 10.14
N TYR A 21 -6.30 0.96 10.43
CA TYR A 21 -5.16 1.45 9.66
C TYR A 21 -4.81 0.44 8.58
N GLY A 22 -4.38 0.95 7.44
CA GLY A 22 -4.00 0.10 6.32
C GLY A 22 -4.26 0.78 4.99
N PHE A 23 -4.06 0.02 3.94
CA PHE A 23 -4.28 0.48 2.58
C PHE A 23 -5.42 -0.32 1.96
N ARG A 24 -6.33 0.35 1.28
CA ARG A 24 -7.45 -0.28 0.58
C ARG A 24 -7.45 0.13 -0.88
N ILE A 25 -7.42 -0.84 -1.77
CA ILE A 25 -7.57 -0.59 -3.21
C ILE A 25 -9.06 -0.70 -3.53
N ARG A 26 -9.65 0.41 -3.99
CA ARG A 26 -11.06 0.46 -4.39
C ARG A 26 -11.27 -0.03 -5.80
N GLN A 27 -10.35 0.33 -6.67
CA GLN A 27 -10.41 0.00 -8.10
C GLN A 27 -9.00 -0.03 -8.66
N ALA A 28 -8.77 -0.91 -9.64
CA ALA A 28 -7.57 -0.89 -10.44
C ALA A 28 -7.87 -1.43 -11.84
N SER A 29 -7.13 -0.93 -12.83
CA SER A 29 -7.19 -1.38 -14.22
C SER A 29 -5.83 -1.27 -14.87
N LEU A 30 -5.59 -2.11 -15.88
CA LEU A 30 -4.44 -2.03 -16.77
C LEU A 30 -4.94 -1.76 -18.20
N ALA A 31 -4.32 -0.80 -18.84
CA ALA A 31 -4.47 -0.55 -20.25
C ALA A 31 -3.16 -0.77 -20.99
N ARG A 32 -3.21 -1.06 -22.27
CA ARG A 32 -2.03 -1.14 -23.12
C ARG A 32 -2.13 -0.09 -24.22
N GLU A 33 -1.12 0.76 -24.29
CA GLU A 33 -0.97 1.77 -25.34
C GLU A 33 0.36 1.56 -26.05
N GLY A 34 0.30 0.94 -27.24
CA GLY A 34 1.49 0.54 -27.99
C GLY A 34 2.37 -0.42 -27.19
N GLU A 35 3.58 0.01 -26.88
CA GLU A 35 4.55 -0.76 -26.08
C GLU A 35 4.46 -0.46 -24.57
N LEU A 36 3.57 0.45 -24.15
CA LEU A 36 3.42 0.81 -22.73
C LEU A 36 2.27 0.04 -22.09
N THR A 37 2.48 -0.35 -20.84
CA THR A 37 1.43 -0.84 -19.94
C THR A 37 1.15 0.25 -18.92
N LEU A 38 -0.10 0.72 -18.89
CA LEU A 38 -0.54 1.81 -18.03
C LEU A 38 -1.37 1.25 -16.87
N LEU A 39 -1.07 1.67 -15.66
CA LEU A 39 -1.82 1.37 -14.46
C LEU A 39 -2.69 2.57 -14.08
N SER A 40 -3.99 2.31 -13.87
CA SER A 40 -4.89 3.23 -13.18
C SER A 40 -5.38 2.55 -11.92
N ALA A 41 -5.37 3.26 -10.78
CA ALA A 41 -5.85 2.72 -9.52
C ALA A 41 -6.38 3.81 -8.59
N ALA A 42 -7.39 3.45 -7.80
CA ALA A 42 -7.91 4.26 -6.70
C ALA A 42 -7.60 3.55 -5.38
N ILE A 43 -6.80 4.20 -4.53
CA ILE A 43 -6.26 3.63 -3.30
C ILE A 43 -6.55 4.57 -2.13
N ASP A 44 -7.08 4.02 -1.05
CA ASP A 44 -7.24 4.75 0.21
C ASP A 44 -6.07 4.39 1.14
N TYR A 45 -5.42 5.41 1.67
CA TYR A 45 -4.33 5.28 2.62
C TYR A 45 -4.78 5.74 4.00
N ARG A 46 -4.74 4.85 4.98
CA ARG A 46 -4.97 5.16 6.39
C ARG A 46 -3.71 4.84 7.18
N PHE A 47 -2.94 5.86 7.48
CA PHE A 47 -1.70 5.73 8.24
C PHE A 47 -1.98 5.55 9.72
N SER A 48 -1.17 4.73 10.40
CA SER A 48 -1.15 4.64 11.84
C SER A 48 -0.64 5.96 12.47
N PRO A 49 -0.99 6.25 13.73
CA PRO A 49 -0.43 7.40 14.45
C PRO A 49 1.10 7.40 14.45
N THR A 50 1.71 6.24 14.60
CA THR A 50 3.16 6.03 14.56
C THR A 50 3.77 6.47 13.24
N LEU A 51 3.14 6.13 12.09
CA LEU A 51 3.60 6.58 10.78
C LEU A 51 3.44 8.09 10.59
N ILE A 52 2.31 8.64 11.06
CA ILE A 52 2.06 10.09 10.97
C ILE A 52 3.10 10.85 11.78
N ASP A 53 3.42 10.36 12.98
CA ASP A 53 4.44 10.96 13.84
C ASP A 53 5.83 10.90 13.21
N ALA A 54 6.25 9.73 12.72
CA ALA A 54 7.51 9.57 12.01
C ALA A 54 7.60 10.51 10.79
N LEU A 55 6.52 10.64 10.01
CA LEU A 55 6.46 11.54 8.87
C LEU A 55 6.63 13.00 9.29
N ARG A 56 5.98 13.44 10.38
CA ARG A 56 6.11 14.80 10.94
C ARG A 56 7.53 15.11 11.40
N HIS A 57 8.27 14.11 11.86
CA HIS A 57 9.69 14.21 12.17
C HIS A 57 10.61 14.13 10.93
N GLY A 58 10.03 14.19 9.73
CA GLY A 58 10.77 14.24 8.47
C GLY A 58 11.25 12.89 7.95
N VAL A 59 10.81 11.77 8.56
CA VAL A 59 11.14 10.42 8.07
C VAL A 59 10.49 10.20 6.71
N PRO A 60 11.27 9.88 5.65
CA PRO A 60 10.70 9.56 4.35
C PRO A 60 10.02 8.19 4.39
N LEU A 61 8.77 8.13 3.93
CA LEU A 61 8.01 6.90 3.78
C LEU A 61 7.92 6.53 2.30
N VAL A 62 8.32 5.32 1.95
CA VAL A 62 8.20 4.81 0.58
C VAL A 62 7.06 3.82 0.50
N LEU A 63 6.10 4.11 -0.38
CA LEU A 63 4.96 3.25 -0.67
C LEU A 63 5.21 2.55 -1.99
N THR A 64 5.21 1.22 -1.98
CA THR A 64 5.42 0.40 -3.17
C THR A 64 4.08 -0.14 -3.65
N VAL A 65 3.78 0.09 -4.93
CA VAL A 65 2.62 -0.46 -5.66
C VAL A 65 3.12 -1.60 -6.54
N ASP A 66 2.93 -2.83 -6.08
CA ASP A 66 3.30 -4.03 -6.80
C ASP A 66 2.17 -4.42 -7.75
N THR A 67 2.43 -4.46 -9.05
CA THR A 67 1.48 -4.87 -10.10
C THR A 67 1.96 -6.12 -10.78
N CYS A 68 1.13 -7.16 -10.82
CA CYS A 68 1.47 -8.44 -11.44
C CYS A 68 0.39 -8.91 -12.42
N ILE A 69 0.83 -9.66 -13.44
CA ILE A 69 -0.03 -10.35 -14.39
C ILE A 69 0.16 -11.84 -14.23
N HIS A 70 -0.97 -12.54 -14.15
CA HIS A 70 -1.03 -13.97 -13.90
C HIS A 70 -1.80 -14.67 -15.02
N ARG A 71 -1.37 -15.90 -15.35
CA ARG A 71 -2.10 -16.82 -16.22
C ARG A 71 -2.81 -17.85 -15.36
N SER A 72 -4.12 -17.95 -15.49
CA SER A 72 -4.90 -19.00 -14.84
C SER A 72 -4.66 -20.35 -15.49
N ARG A 73 -4.43 -21.40 -14.69
CA ARG A 73 -4.26 -22.77 -15.11
C ARG A 73 -5.32 -23.66 -14.44
N ARG A 74 -6.02 -24.50 -15.23
CA ARG A 74 -7.13 -25.32 -14.75
C ARG A 74 -6.77 -26.34 -13.68
N SER A 75 -5.53 -26.84 -13.65
CA SER A 75 -5.13 -27.99 -12.81
C SER A 75 -3.85 -27.76 -12.00
N LEU A 76 -3.28 -26.56 -12.04
CA LEU A 76 -2.02 -26.17 -11.41
C LEU A 76 -2.16 -24.76 -10.81
N TRP A 77 -1.20 -24.39 -9.98
CA TRP A 77 -1.12 -23.03 -9.45
C TRP A 77 -0.98 -22.01 -10.58
N ASP A 78 -1.61 -20.86 -10.40
CA ASP A 78 -1.53 -19.75 -11.34
C ASP A 78 -0.08 -19.34 -11.57
N GLN A 79 0.26 -19.12 -12.83
CA GLN A 79 1.61 -18.71 -13.21
C GLN A 79 1.70 -17.19 -13.21
N THR A 80 2.61 -16.63 -12.43
CA THR A 80 2.99 -15.23 -12.55
C THR A 80 3.83 -15.04 -13.81
N LEU A 81 3.34 -14.25 -14.75
CA LEU A 81 4.01 -13.98 -16.01
C LEU A 81 4.93 -12.76 -15.92
N TRP A 82 4.52 -11.78 -15.12
CA TRP A 82 5.20 -10.48 -15.07
C TRP A 82 4.82 -9.74 -13.79
N CYS A 83 5.77 -9.02 -13.21
CA CYS A 83 5.54 -8.11 -12.09
C CYS A 83 6.38 -6.85 -12.25
N ARG A 84 5.82 -5.73 -11.83
CA ARG A 84 6.53 -4.45 -11.69
C ARG A 84 6.07 -3.72 -10.44
N ALA A 85 7.00 -2.95 -9.90
CA ALA A 85 6.77 -2.10 -8.74
C ALA A 85 6.91 -0.63 -9.14
N LEU A 86 6.05 0.20 -8.56
CA LEU A 86 6.17 1.66 -8.58
C LEU A 86 6.41 2.13 -7.16
N ASP A 87 7.44 2.94 -6.96
CA ASP A 87 7.80 3.48 -5.65
C ASP A 87 7.44 4.97 -5.57
N PHE A 88 6.63 5.31 -4.59
CA PHE A 88 6.25 6.67 -4.27
C PHE A 88 6.81 7.04 -2.91
N ARG A 89 7.62 8.11 -2.87
CA ARG A 89 8.15 8.65 -1.62
C ARG A 89 7.27 9.78 -1.13
N LEU A 90 6.83 9.68 0.11
CA LEU A 90 6.15 10.75 0.85
C LEU A 90 7.07 11.23 1.97
N GLN A 91 7.31 12.54 2.04
CA GLN A 91 8.13 13.15 3.07
C GLN A 91 7.57 14.51 3.48
N TYR A 92 7.60 14.79 4.76
CA TYR A 92 7.29 16.12 5.30
C TYR A 92 8.56 16.96 5.42
N TYR A 93 8.47 18.22 5.04
CA TYR A 93 9.53 19.21 5.15
C TYR A 93 9.14 20.27 6.19
N PRO A 94 9.64 20.20 7.44
CA PRO A 94 9.19 21.08 8.53
C PRO A 94 9.40 22.58 8.26
N LEU A 95 10.53 22.95 7.65
CA LEU A 95 10.84 24.36 7.36
C LEU A 95 9.88 24.97 6.33
N ALA A 96 9.46 24.20 5.33
CA ALA A 96 8.53 24.63 4.30
C ALA A 96 7.07 24.31 4.65
N GLN A 97 6.83 23.53 5.69
CA GLN A 97 5.52 23.03 6.14
C GLN A 97 4.72 22.34 5.02
N VAL A 98 5.39 21.56 4.18
CA VAL A 98 4.77 20.85 3.06
C VAL A 98 5.07 19.37 3.08
N TYR A 99 4.11 18.60 2.60
CA TYR A 99 4.26 17.18 2.27
C TYR A 99 4.64 17.06 0.80
N ARG A 100 5.76 16.42 0.53
CA ARG A 100 6.24 16.20 -0.84
C ARG A 100 6.02 14.75 -1.22
N VAL A 101 5.40 14.56 -2.37
CA VAL A 101 5.22 13.26 -3.03
C VAL A 101 6.15 13.22 -4.23
N VAL A 102 6.94 12.16 -4.33
CA VAL A 102 7.88 11.91 -5.43
C VAL A 102 7.57 10.53 -6.00
N ASP A 103 7.28 10.45 -7.29
CA ASP A 103 7.30 9.21 -8.05
C ASP A 103 8.75 8.91 -8.44
N GLU A 104 9.36 7.91 -7.83
CA GLU A 104 10.78 7.59 -8.06
C GLU A 104 11.03 7.01 -9.46
N THR A 105 10.00 6.46 -10.11
CA THR A 105 10.09 5.87 -11.44
C THR A 105 10.07 6.93 -12.54
N HIS A 106 9.16 7.91 -12.43
CA HIS A 106 8.95 8.95 -13.44
C HIS A 106 9.55 10.30 -13.05
N ARG A 107 10.22 10.37 -11.89
CA ARG A 107 10.83 11.59 -11.33
C ARG A 107 9.84 12.75 -11.19
N PHE A 108 8.58 12.42 -11.02
CA PHE A 108 7.53 13.39 -10.82
C PHE A 108 7.47 13.80 -9.35
N GLN A 109 7.32 15.11 -9.09
CA GLN A 109 7.31 15.66 -7.76
C GLN A 109 6.15 16.65 -7.60
N ARG A 110 5.38 16.49 -6.52
CA ARG A 110 4.34 17.45 -6.09
C ARG A 110 4.45 17.75 -4.61
N SER A 111 4.13 18.98 -4.21
CA SER A 111 4.09 19.41 -2.82
C SER A 111 2.67 19.79 -2.43
N PHE A 112 2.29 19.44 -1.20
CA PHE A 112 0.95 19.65 -0.65
C PHE A 112 1.06 20.26 0.75
N PRO A 113 0.21 21.25 1.10
CA PRO A 113 0.23 21.86 2.43
C PRO A 113 -0.34 20.94 3.51
N ARG A 114 -1.14 19.92 3.14
CA ARG A 114 -1.83 19.03 4.07
C ARG A 114 -1.60 17.58 3.71
N LEU A 115 -1.53 16.73 4.75
CA LEU A 115 -1.29 15.29 4.60
C LEU A 115 -2.43 14.60 3.82
N ASP A 116 -3.69 14.96 4.12
CA ASP A 116 -4.86 14.38 3.43
C ASP A 116 -4.82 14.65 1.92
N ALA A 117 -4.42 15.84 1.50
CA ALA A 117 -4.26 16.20 0.10
C ALA A 117 -3.12 15.39 -0.56
N ALA A 118 -2.00 15.18 0.15
CA ALA A 118 -0.89 14.36 -0.32
C ALA A 118 -1.31 12.88 -0.46
N LEU A 119 -2.03 12.34 0.51
CA LEU A 119 -2.53 10.95 0.48
C LEU A 119 -3.60 10.77 -0.61
N ALA A 120 -4.48 11.75 -0.82
CA ALA A 120 -5.46 11.73 -1.90
C ALA A 120 -4.79 11.74 -3.29
N ALA A 121 -3.71 12.52 -3.44
CA ALA A 121 -2.93 12.53 -4.68
C ALA A 121 -2.19 11.21 -4.92
N LEU A 122 -1.60 10.61 -3.87
CA LEU A 122 -0.99 9.27 -3.93
C LEU A 122 -2.01 8.18 -4.24
N GLY A 123 -3.24 8.35 -3.77
CA GLY A 123 -4.32 7.40 -3.96
C GLY A 123 -4.95 7.41 -5.36
N ARG A 124 -4.63 8.40 -6.19
CA ARG A 124 -5.16 8.53 -7.54
C ARG A 124 -4.06 8.32 -8.57
N LEU A 125 -3.91 7.08 -9.02
CA LEU A 125 -3.01 6.73 -10.10
C LEU A 125 -3.82 6.75 -11.41
N GLU A 126 -3.46 7.63 -12.34
CA GLU A 126 -4.13 7.79 -13.62
C GLU A 126 -3.13 7.52 -14.74
N ALA A 127 -3.32 6.40 -15.44
CA ALA A 127 -2.53 5.99 -16.59
C ALA A 127 -1.00 6.06 -16.36
N ILE A 128 -0.54 5.61 -15.19
CA ILE A 128 0.89 5.61 -14.86
C ILE A 128 1.58 4.49 -15.64
N ALA A 129 2.58 4.87 -16.45
CA ALA A 129 3.35 3.91 -17.23
C ALA A 129 4.18 3.00 -16.31
N LEU A 130 4.02 1.69 -16.47
CA LEU A 130 4.82 0.70 -15.74
C LEU A 130 6.17 0.51 -16.43
N PRO A 131 7.25 0.28 -15.64
CA PRO A 131 8.58 0.09 -16.22
C PRO A 131 8.62 -1.07 -17.23
N PRO A 132 9.33 -0.91 -18.36
CA PRO A 132 9.44 -1.94 -19.38
C PRO A 132 10.23 -3.18 -18.86
N PRO A 133 10.16 -4.33 -19.58
CA PRO A 133 9.35 -4.58 -20.77
C PRO A 133 7.87 -4.78 -20.42
N SER A 134 7.00 -4.32 -21.31
CA SER A 134 5.55 -4.55 -21.19
C SER A 134 5.20 -5.99 -21.54
N PRO A 135 4.36 -6.66 -20.75
CA PRO A 135 3.98 -8.04 -21.03
C PRO A 135 2.88 -8.11 -22.11
N ARG A 136 2.78 -9.26 -22.77
CA ARG A 136 1.58 -9.59 -23.51
C ARG A 136 0.50 -10.07 -22.53
N PHE A 137 -0.70 -9.52 -22.65
CA PHE A 137 -1.81 -9.96 -21.81
C PHE A 137 -2.26 -11.38 -22.23
N PRO A 138 -2.38 -12.31 -21.29
CA PRO A 138 -2.81 -13.66 -21.61
C PRO A 138 -4.32 -13.66 -21.90
N ARG A 139 -4.76 -14.47 -22.88
CA ARG A 139 -6.19 -14.64 -23.19
C ARG A 139 -7.02 -15.15 -21.99
N ARG A 140 -6.40 -15.88 -21.08
CA ARG A 140 -6.98 -16.35 -19.81
C ARG A 140 -6.04 -15.98 -18.70
N GLY A 141 -6.36 -14.92 -17.97
CA GLY A 141 -5.55 -14.44 -16.89
C GLY A 141 -6.19 -13.29 -16.14
N TYR A 142 -5.50 -12.85 -15.13
CA TYR A 142 -5.91 -11.72 -14.31
C TYR A 142 -4.70 -10.87 -13.95
N ALA A 143 -4.97 -9.61 -13.68
CA ALA A 143 -3.99 -8.74 -13.06
C ALA A 143 -4.23 -8.66 -11.55
N SER A 144 -3.19 -8.34 -10.84
CA SER A 144 -3.29 -8.06 -9.41
C SER A 144 -2.45 -6.85 -9.05
N VAL A 145 -2.95 -6.07 -8.09
CA VAL A 145 -2.19 -4.98 -7.48
C VAL A 145 -2.22 -5.11 -5.96
N ARG A 146 -1.12 -4.73 -5.33
CA ARG A 146 -0.95 -4.65 -3.88
C ARG A 146 -0.15 -3.41 -3.56
N VAL A 147 -0.51 -2.76 -2.48
CA VAL A 147 0.23 -1.61 -1.95
C VAL A 147 0.81 -1.97 -0.59
N ARG A 148 2.03 -1.56 -0.34
CA ARG A 148 2.71 -1.77 0.95
C ARG A 148 3.61 -0.61 1.31
N LEU A 149 3.79 -0.39 2.60
CA LEU A 149 4.89 0.42 3.10
C LEU A 149 6.20 -0.35 2.91
N ASN A 150 7.19 0.26 2.30
CA ASN A 150 8.50 -0.35 2.06
C ASN A 150 9.42 -0.12 3.27
N ILE A 151 9.43 -1.08 4.20
CA ILE A 151 10.24 -1.01 5.42
C ILE A 151 11.74 -0.97 5.10
N GLU A 152 12.16 -1.61 4.02
CA GLU A 152 13.58 -1.66 3.61
C GLU A 152 14.10 -0.29 3.15
N ARG A 153 13.21 0.61 2.78
CA ARG A 153 13.55 1.98 2.37
C ARG A 153 13.49 2.99 3.54
N LEU A 154 13.15 2.54 4.74
CA LEU A 154 13.25 3.37 5.94
C LEU A 154 14.71 3.60 6.32
N PRO A 155 15.03 4.71 7.05
CA PRO A 155 16.31 4.89 7.68
C PRO A 155 16.69 3.66 8.51
N TRP A 156 17.94 3.23 8.44
CA TRP A 156 18.40 1.97 9.05
C TRP A 156 18.07 1.84 10.54
N ALA A 157 18.11 2.96 11.28
CA ALA A 157 17.82 3.01 12.71
C ALA A 157 16.35 2.65 13.05
N LEU A 158 15.41 2.87 12.13
CA LEU A 158 13.98 2.59 12.33
C LEU A 158 13.58 1.18 11.87
N ARG A 159 14.39 0.52 11.03
CA ARG A 159 14.05 -0.80 10.47
C ARG A 159 13.80 -1.87 11.52
N PRO A 160 14.64 -2.03 12.57
CA PRO A 160 14.40 -3.06 13.59
C PRO A 160 13.02 -2.87 14.25
N GLN A 161 12.71 -1.66 14.68
CA GLN A 161 11.40 -1.35 15.27
C GLN A 161 10.25 -1.59 14.30
N ALA A 162 10.42 -1.23 13.03
CA ALA A 162 9.40 -1.40 12.00
C ALA A 162 9.10 -2.87 11.70
N TYR A 163 10.06 -3.77 11.83
CA TYR A 163 9.84 -5.21 11.63
C TYR A 163 9.04 -5.87 12.74
N PHE A 164 9.05 -5.32 13.96
CA PHE A 164 8.38 -5.91 15.11
C PHE A 164 7.08 -5.21 15.52
N SER A 165 6.78 -4.05 14.94
CA SER A 165 5.59 -3.28 15.29
C SER A 165 4.51 -3.38 14.20
N PRO A 166 3.29 -3.80 14.53
CA PRO A 166 2.16 -3.86 13.60
C PRO A 166 1.85 -2.52 12.94
N ASP A 167 2.12 -1.41 13.63
CA ASP A 167 1.87 -0.04 13.15
C ASP A 167 2.63 0.32 11.89
N TRP A 168 3.75 -0.37 11.62
CA TRP A 168 4.56 -0.20 10.42
C TRP A 168 4.21 -1.20 9.31
N PHE A 169 3.47 -2.27 9.62
CA PHE A 169 3.10 -3.33 8.68
C PHE A 169 1.88 -2.96 7.84
N LEU A 170 1.87 -1.74 7.28
CA LEU A 170 0.76 -1.27 6.48
C LEU A 170 0.85 -1.81 5.05
N ARG A 171 -0.15 -2.58 4.69
CA ARG A 171 -0.30 -3.16 3.35
C ARG A 171 -1.77 -3.30 2.99
N SER A 172 -2.08 -3.31 1.70
CA SER A 172 -3.40 -3.68 1.22
C SER A 172 -3.53 -5.19 1.09
N GLU A 173 -4.76 -5.68 1.06
CA GLU A 173 -5.05 -6.93 0.42
C GLU A 173 -4.68 -6.88 -1.07
N ARG A 174 -4.53 -8.06 -1.69
CA ARG A 174 -4.27 -8.14 -3.12
C ARG A 174 -5.59 -7.97 -3.89
N TYR A 175 -5.73 -6.85 -4.58
CA TYR A 175 -6.85 -6.60 -5.48
C TYR A 175 -6.60 -7.34 -6.80
N ARG A 176 -7.59 -8.08 -7.30
CA ARG A 176 -7.49 -8.89 -8.53
C ARG A 176 -8.64 -8.57 -9.45
N TRP A 177 -8.36 -8.54 -10.77
CA TRP A 177 -9.38 -8.37 -11.80
C TRP A 177 -9.03 -9.14 -13.07
N PRO A 178 -10.03 -9.63 -13.83
CA PRO A 178 -9.77 -10.31 -15.08
C PRO A 178 -9.15 -9.35 -16.10
N LEU A 179 -8.21 -9.85 -16.89
CA LEU A 179 -7.70 -9.14 -18.06
C LEU A 179 -8.62 -9.44 -19.24
N SER A 180 -9.25 -8.39 -19.78
CA SER A 180 -9.92 -8.47 -21.07
C SER A 180 -8.85 -8.46 -22.15
N GLY A 181 -8.70 -9.59 -22.84
CA GLY A 181 -7.80 -9.72 -24.00
C GLY A 181 -8.40 -9.13 -25.25
#